data_f0b867112d340234e16850cd7a37591c
#
_entry.id   f0b867112d340234e16850cd7a37591c
#
_cell.length_a   1.000
_cell.length_b   1.000
_cell.length_c   1.000
_cell.angle_alpha   90.00
_cell.angle_beta   90.00
_cell.angle_gamma   90.00
#
_symmetry.space_group_name_H-M   'P 1'
#
loop_
_entity.id
_entity.type
_entity.pdbx_description
1 polymer ?
#
loop_
_entity_poly.entity_id
_entity_poly.type
_entity_poly.pdbx_seq_one_letter_code
_entity_poly.pdbx_strand_id
1 'polypeptide(L)'
;MLDRIKKKQADGFKEFVSSMETTGSPTRGQILTAGLMEDPIYMTYVMKNLKTFDDFLQLSSDDILKVMTSQNQMVGLFAKCIFGTASDPVKNFESSLPTLVSKLKDELTYIKEVSSREKEGAAFFILGTTRKFQLEDKIQGFPWIMPPQEIYQPLKVVEGYNIILFENGVVAAEGSCSKGKRNGKWKHYYETGKLLAEGEYFNDLKTGIWQFLYSNEQPKAQGSFRSDLKQGTWKEWDRTGQLNQVVFSDGVKVNQSSN
;
A
#
# COMPACT_ATOMS: atom_id res chain seq x y z
N MET A 1 -6.31 -13.19 -4.24
CA MET A 1 -4.96 -12.95 -3.63
C MET A 1 -5.02 -13.03 -2.12
N LEU A 2 -5.91 -12.29 -1.49
CA LEU A 2 -5.98 -12.17 -0.02
C LEU A 2 -6.29 -13.50 0.69
N ASP A 3 -7.11 -14.38 0.13
CA ASP A 3 -7.41 -15.68 0.75
C ASP A 3 -6.17 -16.51 1.08
N ARG A 4 -5.13 -16.46 0.22
CA ARG A 4 -3.88 -17.16 0.47
C ARG A 4 -3.11 -16.56 1.65
N ILE A 5 -3.16 -15.24 1.78
CA ILE A 5 -2.50 -14.50 2.88
C ILE A 5 -3.25 -14.76 4.18
N LYS A 6 -4.59 -14.66 4.16
CA LYS A 6 -5.46 -14.87 5.30
C LYS A 6 -5.35 -16.27 5.91
N LYS A 7 -5.10 -17.30 5.09
CA LYS A 7 -4.85 -18.67 5.58
C LYS A 7 -3.66 -18.78 6.53
N LYS A 8 -2.66 -17.90 6.41
CA LYS A 8 -1.53 -17.80 7.32
C LYS A 8 -1.83 -16.96 8.58
N GLN A 9 -3.05 -16.47 8.73
CA GLN A 9 -3.52 -15.67 9.87
C GLN A 9 -2.57 -14.49 10.21
N ALA A 10 -2.20 -14.37 11.49
CA ALA A 10 -1.35 -13.29 11.99
C ALA A 10 0.01 -13.18 11.26
N ASP A 11 0.65 -14.28 10.96
CA ASP A 11 1.95 -14.30 10.28
C ASP A 11 1.82 -13.83 8.85
N GLY A 12 0.82 -14.31 8.11
CA GLY A 12 0.54 -13.86 6.75
C GLY A 12 0.17 -12.38 6.69
N PHE A 13 -0.56 -11.88 7.70
CA PHE A 13 -0.87 -10.46 7.82
C PHE A 13 0.38 -9.62 8.00
N LYS A 14 1.26 -9.97 8.95
CA LYS A 14 2.50 -9.26 9.22
C LYS A 14 3.47 -9.29 8.03
N GLU A 15 3.62 -10.45 7.38
CA GLU A 15 4.41 -10.61 6.15
C GLU A 15 3.88 -9.70 5.03
N PHE A 16 2.56 -9.64 4.86
CA PHE A 16 1.93 -8.83 3.82
C PHE A 16 2.12 -7.33 4.05
N VAL A 17 1.88 -6.83 5.27
CA VAL A 17 2.13 -5.43 5.63
C VAL A 17 3.59 -5.07 5.37
N SER A 18 4.53 -5.90 5.82
CA SER A 18 5.97 -5.69 5.63
C SER A 18 6.35 -5.62 4.14
N SER A 19 5.77 -6.51 3.32
CA SER A 19 5.95 -6.51 1.86
C SER A 19 5.40 -5.23 1.22
N MET A 20 4.25 -4.75 1.68
CA MET A 20 3.63 -3.52 1.15
C MET A 20 4.45 -2.26 1.46
N GLU A 21 5.11 -2.20 2.62
CA GLU A 21 5.98 -1.08 3.00
C GLU A 21 7.22 -0.95 2.10
N THR A 22 7.69 -2.07 1.55
CA THR A 22 8.87 -2.12 0.66
C THR A 22 8.52 -2.17 -0.83
N THR A 23 7.24 -2.13 -1.18
CA THR A 23 6.77 -2.12 -2.56
C THR A 23 6.69 -0.69 -3.10
N GLY A 24 7.27 -0.44 -4.28
CA GLY A 24 7.25 0.87 -4.95
C GLY A 24 5.84 1.41 -5.18
N SER A 25 5.70 2.73 -5.11
CA SER A 25 4.42 3.45 -5.07
C SER A 25 3.41 3.03 -6.13
N PRO A 26 3.74 2.89 -7.43
CA PRO A 26 2.75 2.50 -8.44
C PRO A 26 2.17 1.10 -8.17
N THR A 27 3.04 0.12 -7.92
CA THR A 27 2.64 -1.27 -7.66
C THR A 27 1.86 -1.40 -6.36
N ARG A 28 2.33 -0.75 -5.29
CA ARG A 28 1.63 -0.70 -4.00
C ARG A 28 0.21 -0.15 -4.16
N GLY A 29 0.04 0.96 -4.88
CA GLY A 29 -1.27 1.54 -5.15
C GLY A 29 -2.22 0.61 -5.90
N GLN A 30 -1.70 -0.20 -6.84
CA GLN A 30 -2.49 -1.21 -7.55
C GLN A 30 -2.93 -2.35 -6.61
N ILE A 31 -2.01 -2.88 -5.79
CA ILE A 31 -2.31 -3.94 -4.83
C ILE A 31 -3.33 -3.47 -3.79
N LEU A 32 -3.16 -2.26 -3.23
CA LEU A 32 -4.10 -1.69 -2.26
C LEU A 32 -5.50 -1.53 -2.87
N THR A 33 -5.59 -1.00 -4.09
CA THR A 33 -6.88 -0.85 -4.78
C THR A 33 -7.55 -2.20 -5.02
N ALA A 34 -6.80 -3.18 -5.52
CA ALA A 34 -7.32 -4.52 -5.78
C ALA A 34 -7.77 -5.21 -4.48
N GLY A 35 -6.97 -5.08 -3.41
CA GLY A 35 -7.29 -5.64 -2.11
C GLY A 35 -8.53 -5.02 -1.47
N LEU A 36 -8.70 -3.69 -1.55
CA LEU A 36 -9.92 -3.01 -1.08
C LEU A 36 -11.18 -3.50 -1.79
N MET A 37 -11.06 -3.90 -3.05
CA MET A 37 -12.19 -4.49 -3.80
C MET A 37 -12.41 -5.98 -3.49
N GLU A 38 -11.38 -6.70 -3.02
CA GLU A 38 -11.47 -8.11 -2.63
C GLU A 38 -12.01 -8.25 -1.21
N ASP A 39 -11.41 -7.54 -0.25
CA ASP A 39 -11.80 -7.51 1.15
C ASP A 39 -11.45 -6.16 1.78
N PRO A 40 -12.38 -5.20 1.78
CA PRO A 40 -12.13 -3.85 2.28
C PRO A 40 -11.81 -3.81 3.78
N ILE A 41 -12.42 -4.70 4.58
CA ILE A 41 -12.22 -4.72 6.03
C ILE A 41 -10.80 -5.17 6.35
N TYR A 42 -10.36 -6.29 5.78
CA TYR A 42 -8.97 -6.76 5.95
C TYR A 42 -7.95 -5.71 5.50
N MET A 43 -8.19 -5.07 4.36
CA MET A 43 -7.28 -4.05 3.82
C MET A 43 -7.23 -2.78 4.67
N THR A 44 -8.30 -2.43 5.39
CA THR A 44 -8.27 -1.33 6.36
C THR A 44 -7.23 -1.61 7.46
N TYR A 45 -7.18 -2.83 8.00
CA TYR A 45 -6.14 -3.22 8.98
C TYR A 45 -4.74 -3.18 8.36
N VAL A 46 -4.57 -3.63 7.12
CA VAL A 46 -3.29 -3.52 6.40
C VAL A 46 -2.87 -2.05 6.34
N MET A 47 -3.76 -1.15 5.89
CA MET A 47 -3.46 0.27 5.72
C MET A 47 -3.13 0.97 7.05
N LYS A 48 -3.84 0.63 8.15
CA LYS A 48 -3.55 1.15 9.51
C LYS A 48 -2.15 0.77 10.01
N ASN A 49 -1.59 -0.32 9.48
CA ASN A 49 -0.26 -0.80 9.89
C ASN A 49 0.87 -0.35 8.96
N LEU A 50 0.58 0.23 7.79
CA LEU A 50 1.62 0.74 6.89
C LEU A 50 2.35 1.91 7.55
N LYS A 51 3.68 1.84 7.55
CA LYS A 51 4.56 2.83 8.15
C LYS A 51 5.36 3.58 7.11
N THR A 52 5.76 4.77 7.47
CA THR A 52 6.60 5.68 6.69
C THR A 52 7.95 5.86 7.38
N PHE A 53 8.88 6.53 6.70
CA PHE A 53 10.14 6.90 7.33
C PHE A 53 9.93 7.86 8.51
N ASP A 54 8.90 8.72 8.47
CA ASP A 54 8.57 9.60 9.60
C ASP A 54 8.11 8.81 10.84
N ASP A 55 7.38 7.69 10.64
CA ASP A 55 7.04 6.77 11.72
C ASP A 55 8.30 6.11 12.31
N PHE A 56 9.30 5.76 11.49
CA PHE A 56 10.58 5.23 11.96
C PHE A 56 11.28 6.20 12.91
N LEU A 57 11.22 7.50 12.64
CA LEU A 57 11.80 8.54 13.49
C LEU A 57 11.12 8.65 14.86
N GLN A 58 9.96 8.04 15.07
CA GLN A 58 9.23 8.02 16.34
C GLN A 58 9.52 6.77 17.18
N LEU A 59 10.35 5.85 16.69
CA LEU A 59 10.76 4.67 17.46
C LEU A 59 11.66 5.07 18.65
N SER A 60 11.82 4.14 19.59
CA SER A 60 12.76 4.33 20.69
C SER A 60 14.19 4.50 20.17
N SER A 61 15.00 5.29 20.87
CA SER A 61 16.41 5.48 20.50
C SER A 61 17.18 4.15 20.45
N ASP A 62 16.84 3.19 21.31
CA ASP A 62 17.44 1.86 21.33
C ASP A 62 17.09 1.06 20.06
N ASP A 63 15.83 1.07 19.65
CA ASP A 63 15.39 0.40 18.41
C ASP A 63 16.04 1.04 17.17
N ILE A 64 16.06 2.39 17.11
CA ILE A 64 16.74 3.11 16.03
C ILE A 64 18.22 2.73 15.98
N LEU A 65 18.92 2.73 17.12
CA LEU A 65 20.33 2.40 17.18
C LEU A 65 20.60 0.97 16.68
N LYS A 66 19.81 -0.01 17.11
CA LYS A 66 19.92 -1.40 16.66
C LYS A 66 19.75 -1.54 15.15
N VAL A 67 18.75 -0.86 14.57
CA VAL A 67 18.55 -0.85 13.13
C VAL A 67 19.72 -0.18 12.42
N MET A 68 20.13 1.01 12.88
CA MET A 68 21.17 1.82 12.23
C MET A 68 22.58 1.21 12.32
N THR A 69 22.85 0.39 13.31
CA THR A 69 24.13 -0.33 13.45
C THR A 69 24.15 -1.70 12.81
N SER A 70 23.02 -2.15 12.25
CA SER A 70 22.89 -3.49 11.67
C SER A 70 23.73 -3.72 10.41
N GLN A 71 23.99 -2.66 9.64
CA GLN A 71 24.75 -2.70 8.40
C GLN A 71 25.46 -1.38 8.16
N ASN A 72 26.66 -1.41 7.58
CA ASN A 72 27.49 -0.25 7.35
C ASN A 72 26.84 0.86 6.51
N GLN A 73 25.95 0.47 5.58
CA GLN A 73 25.27 1.42 4.67
C GLN A 73 24.10 2.19 5.31
N MET A 74 23.64 1.79 6.50
CA MET A 74 22.42 2.33 7.09
C MET A 74 22.50 3.84 7.35
N VAL A 75 23.64 4.34 7.79
CA VAL A 75 23.83 5.77 8.04
C VAL A 75 23.71 6.59 6.76
N GLY A 76 24.33 6.14 5.67
CA GLY A 76 24.22 6.78 4.35
C GLY A 76 22.79 6.74 3.79
N LEU A 77 22.06 5.64 4.00
CA LEU A 77 20.64 5.54 3.60
C LEU A 77 19.76 6.51 4.41
N PHE A 78 19.99 6.60 5.71
CA PHE A 78 19.28 7.55 6.57
C PHE A 78 19.54 9.00 6.12
N ALA A 79 20.81 9.34 5.86
CA ALA A 79 21.20 10.65 5.36
C ALA A 79 20.45 11.00 4.04
N LYS A 80 20.31 10.05 3.13
CA LYS A 80 19.51 10.25 1.89
C LYS A 80 18.04 10.54 2.19
N CYS A 81 17.43 9.88 3.17
CA CYS A 81 16.03 10.13 3.54
C CYS A 81 15.80 11.55 4.03
N ILE A 82 16.73 12.10 4.82
CA ILE A 82 16.59 13.44 5.44
C ILE A 82 17.19 14.56 4.61
N PHE A 83 17.91 14.28 3.54
CA PHE A 83 18.55 15.29 2.71
C PHE A 83 17.52 16.27 2.12
N GLY A 84 17.74 17.57 2.35
CA GLY A 84 16.86 18.64 1.84
C GLY A 84 15.48 18.69 2.48
N THR A 85 15.26 18.06 3.64
CA THR A 85 14.03 18.26 4.43
C THR A 85 14.05 19.63 5.10
N ALA A 86 12.87 20.27 5.16
CA ALA A 86 12.73 21.61 5.76
C ALA A 86 12.92 21.61 7.29
N SER A 87 12.66 20.48 7.95
CA SER A 87 12.90 20.26 9.37
C SER A 87 14.20 19.49 9.58
N ASP A 88 14.88 19.72 10.70
CA ASP A 88 16.03 18.91 11.11
C ASP A 88 15.55 17.71 11.96
N PRO A 89 15.28 16.55 11.34
CA PRO A 89 14.79 15.39 12.06
C PRO A 89 15.84 14.79 13.00
N VAL A 90 17.11 15.15 12.81
CA VAL A 90 18.24 14.65 13.61
C VAL A 90 18.32 15.34 14.97
N LYS A 91 17.76 16.56 15.08
CA LYS A 91 17.76 17.34 16.32
C LYS A 91 17.14 16.58 17.50
N ASN A 92 16.11 15.79 17.24
CA ASN A 92 15.45 15.01 18.28
C ASN A 92 16.33 13.89 18.86
N PHE A 93 17.42 13.52 18.19
CA PHE A 93 18.33 12.45 18.58
C PHE A 93 19.68 12.95 19.12
N GLU A 94 19.95 14.28 19.12
CA GLU A 94 21.25 14.84 19.52
C GLU A 94 21.65 14.43 20.95
N SER A 95 20.69 14.38 21.85
CA SER A 95 20.96 13.98 23.24
C SER A 95 21.02 12.49 23.48
N SER A 96 20.20 11.72 22.75
CA SER A 96 20.04 10.27 22.96
C SER A 96 20.99 9.44 22.10
N LEU A 97 21.36 9.91 20.91
CA LEU A 97 22.19 9.19 19.94
C LEU A 97 23.32 10.08 19.34
N PRO A 98 24.18 10.73 20.16
CA PRO A 98 25.12 11.73 19.68
C PRO A 98 26.12 11.19 18.65
N THR A 99 26.58 9.95 18.79
CA THR A 99 27.49 9.31 17.83
C THR A 99 26.82 9.05 16.47
N LEU A 100 25.57 8.65 16.46
CA LEU A 100 24.80 8.47 15.21
C LEU A 100 24.58 9.82 14.52
N VAL A 101 24.22 10.85 15.29
CA VAL A 101 24.01 12.20 14.78
C VAL A 101 25.30 12.76 14.17
N SER A 102 26.47 12.59 14.81
CA SER A 102 27.74 13.00 14.24
C SER A 102 27.99 12.34 12.88
N LYS A 103 27.84 11.00 12.79
CA LYS A 103 28.02 10.27 11.54
C LYS A 103 27.04 10.71 10.44
N LEU A 104 25.78 10.99 10.80
CA LEU A 104 24.78 11.49 9.86
C LEU A 104 25.14 12.88 9.33
N LYS A 105 25.61 13.79 10.20
CA LYS A 105 26.09 15.11 9.80
C LYS A 105 27.27 14.98 8.84
N ASP A 106 28.20 14.07 9.11
CA ASP A 106 29.34 13.81 8.23
C ASP A 106 28.86 13.31 6.85
N GLU A 107 28.00 12.32 6.81
CA GLU A 107 27.42 11.78 5.54
C GLU A 107 26.72 12.87 4.74
N LEU A 108 25.94 13.74 5.39
CA LEU A 108 25.23 14.83 4.72
C LEU A 108 26.17 15.83 4.02
N THR A 109 27.43 15.98 4.50
CA THR A 109 28.41 16.87 3.85
C THR A 109 28.84 16.37 2.48
N TYR A 110 28.78 15.06 2.23
CA TYR A 110 29.19 14.45 0.96
C TYR A 110 28.05 14.33 -0.04
N ILE A 111 26.79 14.47 0.39
CA ILE A 111 25.62 14.37 -0.48
C ILE A 111 25.38 15.72 -1.18
N LYS A 112 25.41 15.73 -2.51
CA LYS A 112 25.12 16.93 -3.31
C LYS A 112 23.67 17.00 -3.76
N GLU A 113 23.10 15.86 -4.11
CA GLU A 113 21.72 15.72 -4.56
C GLU A 113 21.19 14.31 -4.26
N VAL A 114 19.89 14.18 -4.08
CA VAL A 114 19.19 12.89 -3.91
C VAL A 114 17.87 12.96 -4.64
N SER A 115 17.68 12.08 -5.60
CA SER A 115 16.40 11.96 -6.31
C SER A 115 15.29 11.40 -5.41
N SER A 116 14.04 11.69 -5.74
CA SER A 116 12.87 11.12 -5.01
C SER A 116 12.89 9.60 -4.99
N ARG A 117 13.37 8.95 -6.08
CA ARG A 117 13.50 7.50 -6.17
C ARG A 117 14.55 6.95 -5.21
N GLU A 118 15.67 7.63 -5.04
CA GLU A 118 16.70 7.22 -4.07
C GLU A 118 16.23 7.38 -2.64
N LYS A 119 15.51 8.47 -2.32
CA LYS A 119 14.88 8.65 -1.00
C LYS A 119 13.89 7.54 -0.70
N GLU A 120 13.00 7.23 -1.65
CA GLU A 120 12.01 6.15 -1.52
C GLU A 120 12.70 4.80 -1.31
N GLY A 121 13.73 4.48 -2.11
CA GLY A 121 14.49 3.24 -1.97
C GLY A 121 15.22 3.13 -0.63
N ALA A 122 15.80 4.23 -0.16
CA ALA A 122 16.47 4.28 1.15
C ALA A 122 15.47 4.06 2.30
N ALA A 123 14.31 4.73 2.25
CA ALA A 123 13.23 4.56 3.22
C ALA A 123 12.71 3.11 3.26
N PHE A 124 12.49 2.50 2.10
CA PHE A 124 12.06 1.09 2.01
C PHE A 124 13.06 0.14 2.64
N PHE A 125 14.36 0.37 2.41
CA PHE A 125 15.40 -0.48 2.99
C PHE A 125 15.41 -0.38 4.53
N ILE A 126 15.31 0.83 5.07
CA ILE A 126 15.26 1.07 6.52
C ILE A 126 14.01 0.44 7.13
N LEU A 127 12.82 0.68 6.54
CA LEU A 127 11.56 0.11 7.02
C LEU A 127 11.55 -1.42 6.92
N GLY A 128 12.04 -1.99 5.82
CA GLY A 128 12.15 -3.45 5.66
C GLY A 128 13.07 -4.07 6.69
N THR A 129 14.21 -3.45 6.99
CA THR A 129 15.13 -3.90 8.07
C THR A 129 14.48 -3.79 9.44
N THR A 130 13.75 -2.69 9.70
CA THR A 130 13.01 -2.48 10.95
C THR A 130 11.96 -3.59 11.16
N ARG A 131 11.16 -3.88 10.14
CA ARG A 131 10.16 -4.95 10.21
C ARG A 131 10.77 -6.33 10.38
N LYS A 132 11.87 -6.60 9.68
CA LYS A 132 12.62 -7.85 9.86
C LYS A 132 13.08 -8.01 11.31
N PHE A 133 13.67 -6.97 11.91
CA PHE A 133 14.12 -7.03 13.29
C PHE A 133 12.96 -7.16 14.27
N GLN A 134 11.84 -6.51 14.00
CA GLN A 134 10.62 -6.68 14.80
C GLN A 134 10.05 -8.09 14.71
N LEU A 135 10.02 -8.71 13.53
CA LEU A 135 9.55 -10.10 13.35
C LEU A 135 10.51 -11.13 13.99
N GLU A 136 11.78 -10.79 14.15
CA GLU A 136 12.81 -11.58 14.81
C GLU A 136 12.93 -11.27 16.31
N ASP A 137 12.02 -10.48 16.89
CA ASP A 137 11.99 -10.03 18.29
C ASP A 137 13.29 -9.33 18.77
N LYS A 138 14.04 -8.72 17.83
CA LYS A 138 15.26 -7.97 18.12
C LYS A 138 15.01 -6.56 18.62
N ILE A 139 13.87 -6.00 18.21
CA ILE A 139 13.38 -4.66 18.57
C ILE A 139 11.89 -4.73 18.90
N GLN A 140 11.40 -3.75 19.64
CA GLN A 140 9.97 -3.60 19.88
C GLN A 140 9.24 -3.14 18.60
N GLY A 141 9.86 -2.20 17.88
CA GLY A 141 9.36 -1.70 16.60
C GLY A 141 7.99 -1.01 16.69
N PHE A 142 7.23 -1.11 15.62
CA PHE A 142 5.91 -0.48 15.53
C PHE A 142 4.84 -1.36 16.16
N PRO A 143 3.90 -0.79 16.98
CA PRO A 143 2.78 -1.56 17.50
C PRO A 143 1.93 -2.12 16.34
N TRP A 144 1.53 -3.40 16.47
CA TRP A 144 0.65 -4.05 15.53
C TRP A 144 -0.81 -3.80 15.86
N ILE A 145 -1.59 -3.33 14.90
CA ILE A 145 -3.06 -3.29 14.97
C ILE A 145 -3.58 -4.53 14.26
N MET A 146 -3.73 -5.62 15.02
CA MET A 146 -4.08 -6.92 14.47
C MET A 146 -5.58 -7.00 14.15
N PRO A 147 -5.95 -7.59 12.98
CA PRO A 147 -7.34 -7.90 12.70
C PRO A 147 -7.89 -8.92 13.72
N PRO A 148 -9.18 -8.79 14.12
CA PRO A 148 -9.88 -9.86 14.83
C PRO A 148 -9.87 -11.18 14.05
N GLN A 149 -10.01 -12.30 14.76
CA GLN A 149 -9.87 -13.65 14.18
C GLN A 149 -10.85 -13.90 13.03
N GLU A 150 -12.04 -13.34 13.10
CA GLU A 150 -13.12 -13.50 12.11
C GLU A 150 -12.74 -12.92 10.74
N ILE A 151 -11.91 -11.87 10.72
CA ILE A 151 -11.49 -11.18 9.49
C ILE A 151 -10.52 -12.01 8.65
N TYR A 152 -9.86 -13.00 9.24
CA TYR A 152 -9.04 -13.95 8.49
C TYR A 152 -9.87 -14.95 7.66
N GLN A 153 -11.18 -15.06 7.91
CA GLN A 153 -12.06 -15.87 7.09
C GLN A 153 -12.36 -15.14 5.76
N PRO A 154 -12.67 -15.89 4.70
CA PRO A 154 -13.14 -15.28 3.45
C PRO A 154 -14.37 -14.40 3.70
N LEU A 155 -14.43 -13.25 3.04
CA LEU A 155 -15.59 -12.38 3.08
C LEU A 155 -16.81 -13.13 2.55
N LYS A 156 -17.85 -13.29 3.39
CA LYS A 156 -19.07 -13.97 3.00
C LYS A 156 -20.03 -12.98 2.34
N VAL A 157 -20.48 -13.34 1.15
CA VAL A 157 -21.58 -12.67 0.45
C VAL A 157 -22.78 -13.62 0.42
N VAL A 158 -23.97 -13.08 0.58
CA VAL A 158 -25.23 -13.83 0.58
C VAL A 158 -25.98 -13.65 -0.73
N GLU A 159 -26.91 -14.56 -1.03
CA GLU A 159 -27.78 -14.45 -2.20
C GLU A 159 -28.56 -13.12 -2.17
N GLY A 160 -28.65 -12.44 -3.30
CA GLY A 160 -29.32 -11.15 -3.43
C GLY A 160 -28.39 -9.95 -3.26
N TYR A 161 -28.96 -8.82 -2.82
CA TYR A 161 -28.21 -7.58 -2.66
C TYR A 161 -27.45 -7.54 -1.35
N ASN A 162 -26.15 -7.20 -1.41
CA ASN A 162 -25.25 -7.14 -0.28
C ASN A 162 -24.80 -5.71 -0.02
N ILE A 163 -24.69 -5.34 1.25
CA ILE A 163 -24.04 -4.13 1.72
C ILE A 163 -22.97 -4.56 2.72
N ILE A 164 -21.71 -4.24 2.43
CA ILE A 164 -20.55 -4.53 3.27
C ILE A 164 -20.14 -3.20 3.90
N LEU A 165 -19.98 -3.17 5.22
CA LEU A 165 -19.60 -1.97 5.95
C LEU A 165 -18.17 -2.04 6.43
N PHE A 166 -17.49 -0.90 6.48
CA PHE A 166 -16.28 -0.71 7.29
C PHE A 166 -16.63 -0.72 8.78
N GLU A 167 -15.63 -0.82 9.66
CA GLU A 167 -15.82 -0.80 11.11
C GLU A 167 -16.46 0.50 11.63
N ASN A 168 -16.25 1.61 10.93
CA ASN A 168 -16.88 2.91 11.25
C ASN A 168 -18.32 3.03 10.76
N GLY A 169 -18.91 1.95 10.22
CA GLY A 169 -20.28 1.91 9.71
C GLY A 169 -20.49 2.49 8.31
N VAL A 170 -19.43 3.01 7.67
CA VAL A 170 -19.49 3.51 6.29
C VAL A 170 -19.55 2.33 5.32
N VAL A 171 -20.36 2.44 4.25
CA VAL A 171 -20.43 1.42 3.20
C VAL A 171 -19.06 1.24 2.56
N ALA A 172 -18.57 0.01 2.56
CA ALA A 172 -17.31 -0.39 1.93
C ALA A 172 -17.52 -0.92 0.51
N ALA A 173 -18.58 -1.72 0.33
CA ALA A 173 -18.98 -2.21 -0.98
C ALA A 173 -20.46 -2.59 -0.98
N GLU A 174 -21.08 -2.52 -2.17
CA GLU A 174 -22.46 -2.94 -2.35
C GLU A 174 -22.69 -3.51 -3.75
N GLY A 175 -23.60 -4.46 -3.85
CA GLY A 175 -23.97 -5.08 -5.13
C GLY A 175 -24.65 -6.43 -4.98
N SER A 176 -25.02 -7.04 -6.09
CA SER A 176 -25.76 -8.28 -6.09
C SER A 176 -24.85 -9.50 -6.15
N CYS A 177 -25.28 -10.57 -5.48
CA CYS A 177 -24.66 -11.89 -5.51
C CYS A 177 -25.65 -12.94 -5.97
N SER A 178 -25.14 -13.92 -6.68
CA SER A 178 -25.88 -15.12 -7.07
C SER A 178 -24.98 -16.35 -6.92
N LYS A 179 -25.52 -17.40 -6.30
CA LYS A 179 -24.79 -18.63 -6.00
C LYS A 179 -23.50 -18.40 -5.20
N GLY A 180 -23.55 -17.47 -4.23
CA GLY A 180 -22.41 -17.10 -3.38
C GLY A 180 -21.28 -16.36 -4.10
N LYS A 181 -21.53 -15.79 -5.30
CA LYS A 181 -20.57 -15.04 -6.10
C LYS A 181 -21.14 -13.68 -6.49
N ARG A 182 -20.27 -12.68 -6.59
CA ARG A 182 -20.67 -11.36 -7.10
C ARG A 182 -21.11 -11.47 -8.55
N ASN A 183 -22.29 -10.92 -8.85
CA ASN A 183 -22.87 -10.85 -10.17
C ASN A 183 -23.59 -9.53 -10.37
N GLY A 184 -23.48 -8.93 -11.55
CA GLY A 184 -24.08 -7.64 -11.87
C GLY A 184 -23.26 -6.46 -11.35
N LYS A 185 -23.91 -5.32 -11.20
CA LYS A 185 -23.25 -4.06 -10.82
C LYS A 185 -22.82 -4.07 -9.37
N TRP A 186 -21.59 -3.60 -9.13
CA TRP A 186 -21.00 -3.41 -7.82
C TRP A 186 -20.36 -2.05 -7.72
N LYS A 187 -20.45 -1.46 -6.51
CA LYS A 187 -19.74 -0.25 -6.12
C LYS A 187 -18.83 -0.57 -4.93
N HIS A 188 -17.66 0.04 -4.92
CA HIS A 188 -16.67 -0.05 -3.86
C HIS A 188 -16.34 1.36 -3.40
N TYR A 189 -16.14 1.56 -2.11
CA TYR A 189 -15.94 2.88 -1.51
C TYR A 189 -14.64 2.93 -0.71
N TYR A 190 -14.12 4.11 -0.52
CA TYR A 190 -13.12 4.42 0.49
C TYR A 190 -13.77 4.48 1.87
N GLU A 191 -12.97 4.35 2.95
CA GLU A 191 -13.45 4.48 4.34
C GLU A 191 -14.06 5.86 4.65
N THR A 192 -13.79 6.86 3.79
CA THR A 192 -14.41 8.20 3.82
C THR A 192 -15.81 8.25 3.20
N GLY A 193 -16.33 7.15 2.65
CA GLY A 193 -17.61 7.07 1.94
C GLY A 193 -17.56 7.50 0.46
N LYS A 194 -16.41 7.97 -0.03
CA LYS A 194 -16.24 8.37 -1.43
C LYS A 194 -16.08 7.14 -2.33
N LEU A 195 -16.60 7.22 -3.55
CA LEU A 195 -16.52 6.13 -4.52
C LEU A 195 -15.06 5.83 -4.87
N LEU A 196 -14.68 4.55 -4.75
CA LEU A 196 -13.38 4.02 -5.15
C LEU A 196 -13.43 3.45 -6.57
N ALA A 197 -14.44 2.62 -6.85
CA ALA A 197 -14.61 1.95 -8.13
C ALA A 197 -16.05 1.47 -8.33
N GLU A 198 -16.47 1.39 -9.59
CA GLU A 198 -17.72 0.74 -9.97
C GLU A 198 -17.58 0.00 -11.29
N GLY A 199 -18.38 -1.06 -11.45
CA GLY A 199 -18.39 -1.88 -12.65
C GLY A 199 -19.24 -3.13 -12.46
N GLU A 200 -19.03 -4.12 -13.29
CA GLU A 200 -19.80 -5.36 -13.27
C GLU A 200 -18.92 -6.56 -12.96
N TYR A 201 -19.48 -7.49 -12.17
CA TYR A 201 -18.92 -8.82 -11.96
C TYR A 201 -19.79 -9.86 -12.67
N PHE A 202 -19.13 -10.91 -13.13
CA PHE A 202 -19.75 -12.17 -13.53
C PHE A 202 -19.01 -13.31 -12.84
N ASN A 203 -19.67 -14.01 -11.92
CA ASN A 203 -19.09 -15.09 -11.12
C ASN A 203 -17.79 -14.69 -10.38
N ASP A 204 -17.78 -13.53 -9.70
CA ASP A 204 -16.66 -12.88 -9.02
C ASP A 204 -15.57 -12.28 -9.91
N LEU A 205 -15.63 -12.45 -11.22
CA LEU A 205 -14.67 -11.90 -12.16
C LEU A 205 -15.19 -10.58 -12.75
N LYS A 206 -14.34 -9.55 -12.76
CA LYS A 206 -14.68 -8.26 -13.40
C LYS A 206 -14.96 -8.46 -14.88
N THR A 207 -16.03 -7.84 -15.35
CA THR A 207 -16.42 -7.83 -16.76
C THR A 207 -16.95 -6.45 -17.16
N GLY A 208 -16.99 -6.17 -18.47
CA GLY A 208 -17.49 -4.89 -18.97
C GLY A 208 -16.65 -3.69 -18.54
N ILE A 209 -17.25 -2.51 -18.54
CA ILE A 209 -16.57 -1.25 -18.25
C ILE A 209 -16.46 -1.08 -16.74
N TRP A 210 -15.25 -0.73 -16.29
CA TRP A 210 -14.93 -0.35 -14.92
C TRP A 210 -14.39 1.06 -14.88
N GLN A 211 -14.82 1.80 -13.86
CA GLN A 211 -14.32 3.13 -13.50
C GLN A 211 -13.67 3.07 -12.11
N PHE A 212 -12.53 3.73 -11.99
CA PHE A 212 -11.78 3.87 -10.74
C PHE A 212 -11.56 5.35 -10.46
N LEU A 213 -11.70 5.76 -9.21
CA LEU A 213 -11.52 7.14 -8.76
C LEU A 213 -10.42 7.21 -7.70
N TYR A 214 -9.80 8.37 -7.58
CA TYR A 214 -8.99 8.73 -6.43
C TYR A 214 -9.87 9.13 -5.24
N SER A 215 -9.30 9.17 -4.04
CA SER A 215 -10.02 9.60 -2.82
C SER A 215 -10.49 11.06 -2.84
N ASN A 216 -9.98 11.89 -3.75
CA ASN A 216 -10.47 13.24 -4.05
C ASN A 216 -11.55 13.26 -5.16
N GLU A 217 -12.10 12.09 -5.54
CA GLU A 217 -13.13 11.88 -6.54
C GLU A 217 -12.70 12.18 -8.00
N GLN A 218 -11.43 12.50 -8.23
CA GLN A 218 -10.91 12.62 -9.58
C GLN A 218 -10.79 11.25 -10.26
N PRO A 219 -11.00 11.16 -11.58
CA PRO A 219 -10.77 9.93 -12.33
C PRO A 219 -9.34 9.42 -12.12
N LYS A 220 -9.22 8.08 -11.92
CA LYS A 220 -7.93 7.39 -11.81
C LYS A 220 -7.70 6.47 -13.00
N ALA A 221 -8.71 5.66 -13.36
CA ALA A 221 -8.62 4.77 -14.51
C ALA A 221 -10.01 4.37 -15.00
N GLN A 222 -10.14 4.12 -16.30
CA GLN A 222 -11.35 3.60 -16.92
C GLN A 222 -10.99 2.69 -18.09
N GLY A 223 -11.67 1.56 -18.19
CA GLY A 223 -11.49 0.63 -19.29
C GLY A 223 -12.32 -0.65 -19.12
N SER A 224 -12.18 -1.57 -20.05
CA SER A 224 -12.94 -2.82 -20.04
C SER A 224 -12.15 -3.96 -19.41
N PHE A 225 -12.86 -4.84 -18.71
CA PHE A 225 -12.37 -6.14 -18.28
C PHE A 225 -13.10 -7.28 -19.00
N ARG A 226 -12.39 -8.39 -19.19
CA ARG A 226 -12.92 -9.69 -19.53
C ARG A 226 -12.31 -10.71 -18.58
N SER A 227 -13.12 -11.27 -17.66
CA SER A 227 -12.67 -12.24 -16.65
C SER A 227 -11.43 -11.77 -15.86
N ASP A 228 -11.52 -10.57 -15.26
CA ASP A 228 -10.44 -9.87 -14.52
C ASP A 228 -9.24 -9.39 -15.36
N LEU A 229 -9.19 -9.70 -16.66
CA LEU A 229 -8.11 -9.25 -17.53
C LEU A 229 -8.49 -7.95 -18.24
N LYS A 230 -7.61 -6.94 -18.16
CA LYS A 230 -7.79 -5.68 -18.90
C LYS A 230 -7.85 -5.93 -20.40
N GLN A 231 -8.78 -5.26 -21.08
CA GLN A 231 -9.01 -5.37 -22.53
C GLN A 231 -9.12 -3.99 -23.18
N GLY A 232 -8.62 -3.88 -24.42
CA GLY A 232 -8.74 -2.68 -25.23
C GLY A 232 -8.05 -1.46 -24.64
N THR A 233 -8.51 -0.29 -25.01
CA THR A 233 -7.93 0.98 -24.57
C THR A 233 -8.37 1.33 -23.16
N TRP A 234 -7.41 1.54 -22.29
CA TRP A 234 -7.58 2.05 -20.95
C TRP A 234 -7.15 3.51 -20.88
N LYS A 235 -7.97 4.33 -20.23
CA LYS A 235 -7.64 5.69 -19.84
C LYS A 235 -7.13 5.66 -18.40
N GLU A 236 -5.93 6.19 -18.16
CA GLU A 236 -5.32 6.26 -16.84
C GLU A 236 -4.92 7.73 -16.59
N TRP A 237 -5.33 8.30 -15.46
CA TRP A 237 -4.99 9.65 -15.06
C TRP A 237 -4.06 9.60 -13.85
N ASP A 238 -3.07 10.45 -13.85
CA ASP A 238 -2.26 10.67 -12.66
C ASP A 238 -2.96 11.62 -11.67
N ARG A 239 -2.33 11.88 -10.52
CA ARG A 239 -2.89 12.75 -9.49
C ARG A 239 -2.95 14.23 -9.89
N THR A 240 -2.27 14.64 -10.97
CA THR A 240 -2.32 15.97 -11.54
C THR A 240 -3.44 16.10 -12.57
N GLY A 241 -4.11 14.99 -12.91
CA GLY A 241 -5.16 14.94 -13.93
C GLY A 241 -4.63 14.70 -15.35
N GLN A 242 -3.31 14.44 -15.51
CA GLN A 242 -2.74 14.13 -16.82
C GLN A 242 -3.21 12.76 -17.30
N LEU A 243 -3.81 12.73 -18.50
CA LEU A 243 -4.32 11.52 -19.14
C LEU A 243 -3.21 10.76 -19.86
N ASN A 244 -3.14 9.46 -19.60
CA ASN A 244 -2.38 8.50 -20.39
C ASN A 244 -3.34 7.44 -20.95
N GLN A 245 -3.10 6.98 -22.20
CA GLN A 245 -3.85 5.89 -22.81
C GLN A 245 -2.95 4.68 -22.99
N VAL A 246 -3.43 3.52 -22.56
CA VAL A 246 -2.70 2.26 -22.61
C VAL A 246 -3.60 1.18 -23.23
N VAL A 247 -3.08 0.44 -24.18
CA VAL A 247 -3.82 -0.66 -24.80
C VAL A 247 -3.45 -1.98 -24.15
N PHE A 248 -4.46 -2.79 -23.82
CA PHE A 248 -4.27 -4.12 -23.24
C PHE A 248 -4.91 -5.18 -24.13
N SER A 249 -4.28 -6.34 -24.21
CA SER A 249 -4.85 -7.57 -24.73
C SER A 249 -4.63 -8.67 -23.69
N ASP A 250 -5.73 -9.26 -23.22
CA ASP A 250 -5.74 -10.32 -22.20
C ASP A 250 -4.87 -9.98 -20.95
N GLY A 251 -4.99 -8.74 -20.48
CA GLY A 251 -4.28 -8.24 -19.31
C GLY A 251 -2.83 -7.81 -19.56
N VAL A 252 -2.29 -8.05 -20.75
CA VAL A 252 -0.93 -7.67 -21.12
C VAL A 252 -0.94 -6.32 -21.84
N LYS A 253 -0.06 -5.41 -21.42
CA LYS A 253 0.12 -4.12 -22.08
C LYS A 253 0.69 -4.33 -23.49
N VAL A 254 -0.02 -3.82 -24.49
CA VAL A 254 0.44 -3.86 -25.89
C VAL A 254 1.21 -2.57 -26.17
N ASN A 255 2.48 -2.69 -26.53
CA ASN A 255 3.24 -1.55 -27.01
C ASN A 255 2.68 -1.14 -28.37
N GLN A 256 2.17 0.09 -28.49
CA GLN A 256 1.94 0.65 -29.81
C GLN A 256 3.29 0.83 -30.46
N SER A 257 3.61 0.00 -31.45
CA SER A 257 4.72 0.29 -32.36
C SER A 257 4.42 1.64 -33.01
N SER A 258 5.24 2.62 -32.73
CA SER A 258 5.25 3.91 -33.42
C SER A 258 5.45 3.63 -34.92
N ASN A 259 4.41 3.81 -35.70
CA ASN A 259 4.56 3.96 -37.16
C ASN A 259 5.03 5.35 -37.48
#